data_957f099c5caf46194245a9f3d829298d
#
_entry.id   957f099c5caf46194245a9f3d829298d
#
_cell.length_a   1.000
_cell.length_b   1.000
_cell.length_c   1.000
_cell.angle_alpha   90.00
_cell.angle_beta   90.00
_cell.angle_gamma   90.00
#
_symmetry.space_group_name_H-M   'P 1'
#
loop_
_entity.id
_entity.type
_entity.pdbx_description
1 polymer ?
#
loop_
_entity_poly.entity_id
_entity_poly.type
_entity_poly.pdbx_seq_one_letter_code
_entity_poly.pdbx_strand_id
1 'polypeptide(L)'
;MPTPYRVLRSVACDADIEAIFDHLFQSYRDLGDPTTDALTRAAARVRGIEDALAALGDVPFQGPMPPDILPGIRPVPRDGAVYYYIADETLSELRVLAVFFGGQDHRNHILRRILSGAGPQG
;
A
#
# COMPACT_ATOMS: atom_id res chain seq x y z
N MET A 1 17.92 20.72 -1.78
CA MET A 1 17.17 19.44 -1.94
C MET A 1 16.28 19.23 -0.73
N PRO A 2 14.99 19.02 -0.94
CA PRO A 2 14.14 18.70 0.20
C PRO A 2 14.53 17.34 0.78
N THR A 3 14.45 17.24 2.10
CA THR A 3 14.69 15.98 2.80
C THR A 3 13.52 15.05 2.52
N PRO A 4 13.74 13.78 2.19
CA PRO A 4 12.64 12.81 2.04
C PRO A 4 11.86 12.67 3.34
N TYR A 5 10.55 12.45 3.22
CA TYR A 5 9.71 12.15 4.37
C TYR A 5 9.96 10.72 4.83
N ARG A 6 9.90 10.51 6.13
CA ARG A 6 10.00 9.17 6.71
C ARG A 6 8.69 8.42 6.47
N VAL A 7 8.79 7.23 5.89
CA VAL A 7 7.62 6.42 5.59
C VAL A 7 7.32 5.49 6.77
N LEU A 8 6.13 5.65 7.35
CA LEU A 8 5.64 4.82 8.44
C LEU A 8 4.50 3.95 7.91
N ARG A 9 4.51 2.68 8.29
CA ARG A 9 3.52 1.71 7.83
C ARG A 9 2.62 1.35 9.00
N SER A 10 1.29 1.44 8.77
CA SER A 10 0.33 0.97 9.78
C SER A 10 0.36 -0.55 9.88
N VAL A 11 -0.13 -1.07 11.00
CA VAL A 11 -0.30 -2.52 11.17
C VAL A 11 -1.20 -3.09 10.07
N ALA A 12 -2.25 -2.35 9.71
CA ALA A 12 -3.15 -2.76 8.64
C ALA A 12 -2.44 -2.81 7.28
N CYS A 13 -1.53 -1.88 7.01
CA CYS A 13 -0.72 -1.89 5.79
C CYS A 13 0.14 -3.15 5.73
N ASP A 14 0.78 -3.52 6.82
CA ASP A 14 1.61 -4.73 6.86
C ASP A 14 0.76 -5.99 6.64
N ALA A 15 -0.44 -6.04 7.21
CA ALA A 15 -1.37 -7.14 6.97
C ALA A 15 -1.82 -7.20 5.50
N ASP A 16 -2.01 -6.04 4.86
CA ASP A 16 -2.33 -5.99 3.44
C ASP A 16 -1.23 -6.65 2.60
N ILE A 17 0.03 -6.37 2.91
CA ILE A 17 1.16 -6.93 2.17
C ILE A 17 1.23 -8.45 2.35
N GLU A 18 0.99 -8.95 3.55
CA GLU A 18 0.90 -10.39 3.78
C GLU A 18 -0.21 -11.04 2.96
N ALA A 19 -1.39 -10.41 2.93
CA ALA A 19 -2.52 -10.91 2.15
C ALA A 19 -2.20 -10.89 0.65
N ILE A 20 -1.50 -9.88 0.16
CA ILE A 20 -1.07 -9.82 -1.24
C ILE A 20 -0.11 -10.95 -1.54
N PHE A 21 0.86 -11.22 -0.67
CA PHE A 21 1.79 -12.34 -0.85
C PHE A 21 1.03 -13.67 -0.98
N ASP A 22 0.12 -13.93 -0.05
CA ASP A 22 -0.65 -15.17 -0.04
C ASP A 22 -1.49 -15.31 -1.30
N HIS A 23 -2.12 -14.22 -1.75
CA HIS A 23 -2.92 -14.21 -2.97
C HIS A 23 -2.05 -14.50 -4.20
N LEU A 24 -0.90 -13.86 -4.31
CA LEU A 24 0.03 -14.07 -5.42
C LEU A 24 0.57 -15.50 -5.44
N PHE A 25 0.98 -15.99 -4.28
CA PHE A 25 1.46 -17.36 -4.16
C PHE A 25 0.41 -18.36 -4.66
N GLN A 26 -0.81 -18.23 -4.16
CA GLN A 26 -1.89 -19.13 -4.55
C GLN A 26 -2.22 -19.02 -6.04
N SER A 27 -2.22 -17.79 -6.59
CA SER A 27 -2.47 -17.57 -8.01
C SER A 27 -1.42 -18.25 -8.88
N TYR A 28 -0.15 -18.14 -8.52
CA TYR A 28 0.91 -18.80 -9.26
C TYR A 28 0.82 -20.32 -9.18
N ARG A 29 0.45 -20.85 -7.99
CA ARG A 29 0.19 -22.27 -7.83
C ARG A 29 -0.95 -22.75 -8.74
N ASP A 30 -2.03 -21.98 -8.77
CA ASP A 30 -3.21 -22.29 -9.59
C ASP A 30 -2.88 -22.27 -11.10
N LEU A 31 -1.92 -21.46 -11.51
CA LEU A 31 -1.44 -21.41 -12.88
C LEU A 31 -0.48 -22.54 -13.22
N GLY A 32 -0.12 -23.38 -12.25
CA GLY A 32 0.70 -24.55 -12.45
C GLY A 32 2.16 -24.44 -12.01
N ASP A 33 2.56 -23.31 -11.41
CA ASP A 33 3.93 -23.17 -10.92
C ASP A 33 4.20 -24.15 -9.77
N PRO A 34 5.39 -24.78 -9.74
CA PRO A 34 5.82 -25.52 -8.56
C PRO A 34 5.89 -24.61 -7.33
N THR A 35 5.76 -25.17 -6.14
CA THR A 35 5.74 -24.41 -4.89
C THR A 35 6.92 -23.45 -4.77
N THR A 36 8.14 -23.91 -5.07
CA THR A 36 9.35 -23.07 -4.97
C THR A 36 9.29 -21.88 -5.94
N ASP A 37 8.84 -22.10 -7.17
CA ASP A 37 8.73 -21.03 -8.17
C ASP A 37 7.65 -20.04 -7.78
N ALA A 38 6.52 -20.52 -7.27
CA ALA A 38 5.42 -19.66 -6.82
C ALA A 38 5.88 -18.77 -5.65
N LEU A 39 6.63 -19.32 -4.69
CA LEU A 39 7.19 -18.54 -3.59
C LEU A 39 8.16 -17.47 -4.09
N THR A 40 9.05 -17.84 -5.01
CA THR A 40 10.04 -16.91 -5.56
C THR A 40 9.36 -15.75 -6.30
N ARG A 41 8.35 -16.05 -7.11
CA ARG A 41 7.62 -15.03 -7.88
C ARG A 41 6.82 -14.12 -6.96
N ALA A 42 6.12 -14.68 -5.97
CA ALA A 42 5.35 -13.89 -5.02
C ALA A 42 6.28 -12.96 -4.20
N ALA A 43 7.42 -13.47 -3.76
CA ALA A 43 8.40 -12.68 -3.02
C ALA A 43 8.95 -11.53 -3.86
N ALA A 44 9.21 -11.77 -5.14
CA ALA A 44 9.71 -10.73 -6.06
C ALA A 44 8.70 -9.60 -6.22
N ARG A 45 7.41 -9.93 -6.37
CA ARG A 45 6.34 -8.93 -6.49
C ARG A 45 6.20 -8.11 -5.20
N VAL A 46 6.24 -8.76 -4.06
CA VAL A 46 6.16 -8.08 -2.76
C VAL A 46 7.37 -7.17 -2.56
N ARG A 47 8.56 -7.59 -3.00
CA ARG A 47 9.75 -6.73 -2.94
C ARG A 47 9.56 -5.45 -3.73
N GLY A 48 8.91 -5.53 -4.91
CA GLY A 48 8.55 -4.35 -5.69
C GLY A 48 7.60 -3.42 -4.94
N ILE A 49 6.64 -3.98 -4.20
CA ILE A 49 5.73 -3.21 -3.36
C ILE A 49 6.51 -2.52 -2.23
N GLU A 50 7.42 -3.22 -1.58
CA GLU A 50 8.27 -2.65 -0.52
C GLU A 50 9.11 -1.49 -1.05
N ASP A 51 9.71 -1.66 -2.23
CA ASP A 51 10.51 -0.60 -2.86
C ASP A 51 9.65 0.61 -3.19
N ALA A 52 8.43 0.41 -3.70
CA ALA A 52 7.51 1.50 -4.01
C ALA A 52 7.09 2.24 -2.75
N LEU A 53 6.84 1.52 -1.65
CA LEU A 53 6.53 2.14 -0.36
C LEU A 53 7.66 3.05 0.10
N ALA A 54 8.89 2.56 0.05
CA ALA A 54 10.05 3.35 0.45
C ALA A 54 10.19 4.62 -0.39
N ALA A 55 9.87 4.55 -1.68
CA ALA A 55 9.98 5.67 -2.60
C ALA A 55 8.89 6.74 -2.41
N LEU A 56 7.78 6.42 -1.74
CA LEU A 56 6.71 7.41 -1.50
C LEU A 56 7.22 8.64 -0.75
N GLY A 57 8.17 8.46 0.15
CA GLY A 57 8.73 9.56 0.93
C GLY A 57 9.48 10.59 0.11
N ASP A 58 9.92 10.24 -1.09
CA ASP A 58 10.67 11.14 -1.97
C ASP A 58 9.76 12.18 -2.63
N VAL A 59 8.48 11.84 -2.84
CA VAL A 59 7.49 12.73 -3.45
C VAL A 59 6.20 12.66 -2.62
N PRO A 60 6.19 13.25 -1.40
CA PRO A 60 5.09 13.02 -0.46
C PRO A 60 3.75 13.66 -0.84
N PHE A 61 3.73 14.63 -1.74
CA PHE A 61 2.50 15.34 -2.13
C PHE A 61 2.12 15.07 -3.57
N GLN A 62 2.24 13.82 -4.00
CA GLN A 62 1.88 13.44 -5.36
C GLN A 62 0.43 12.98 -5.45
N GLY A 63 -0.15 13.13 -6.64
CA GLY A 63 -1.49 12.65 -6.95
C GLY A 63 -2.61 13.53 -6.39
N PRO A 64 -3.85 13.28 -6.80
CA PRO A 64 -5.00 14.02 -6.30
C PRO A 64 -5.38 13.58 -4.89
N MET A 65 -6.10 14.48 -4.18
CA MET A 65 -6.70 14.15 -2.89
C MET A 65 -8.22 14.04 -3.10
N PRO A 66 -8.80 12.83 -3.09
CA PRO A 66 -10.23 12.68 -3.24
C PRO A 66 -10.96 13.25 -2.02
N PRO A 67 -11.88 14.24 -2.23
CA PRO A 67 -12.48 14.99 -1.11
C PRO A 67 -13.47 14.16 -0.28
N ASP A 68 -13.91 13.04 -0.81
CA ASP A 68 -15.00 12.25 -0.22
C ASP A 68 -14.51 11.01 0.53
N ILE A 69 -13.20 10.86 0.75
CA ILE A 69 -12.67 9.77 1.57
C ILE A 69 -12.27 10.33 2.92
N LEU A 70 -11.08 10.84 3.04
CA LEU A 70 -10.56 11.43 4.27
C LEU A 70 -9.69 12.61 3.88
N PRO A 71 -9.87 13.78 4.50
CA PRO A 71 -9.03 14.94 4.16
C PRO A 71 -7.55 14.59 4.27
N GLY A 72 -6.81 14.91 3.21
CA GLY A 72 -5.37 14.69 3.15
C GLY A 72 -4.93 13.32 2.67
N ILE A 73 -5.85 12.37 2.51
CA ILE A 73 -5.48 11.04 2.00
C ILE A 73 -5.18 11.10 0.50
N ARG A 74 -4.13 10.39 0.08
CA ARG A 74 -3.70 10.34 -1.31
C ARG A 74 -3.63 8.89 -1.79
N PRO A 75 -4.38 8.53 -2.84
CA PRO A 75 -4.20 7.25 -3.52
C PRO A 75 -3.12 7.40 -4.59
N VAL A 76 -2.12 6.54 -4.57
CA VAL A 76 -1.07 6.52 -5.57
C VAL A 76 -1.01 5.14 -6.21
N PRO A 77 -1.39 5.01 -7.50
CA PRO A 77 -1.25 3.75 -8.21
C PRO A 77 0.17 3.56 -8.69
N ARG A 78 0.68 2.34 -8.55
CA ARG A 78 2.00 1.98 -9.06
C ARG A 78 2.10 0.46 -9.24
N ASP A 79 2.44 0.02 -10.45
CA ASP A 79 2.73 -1.38 -10.77
C ASP A 79 1.63 -2.35 -10.32
N GLY A 80 0.36 -1.97 -10.54
CA GLY A 80 -0.78 -2.83 -10.23
C GLY A 80 -1.26 -2.76 -8.79
N ALA A 81 -0.63 -1.95 -7.96
CA ALA A 81 -1.06 -1.70 -6.58
C ALA A 81 -1.51 -0.25 -6.42
N VAL A 82 -2.35 0.01 -5.42
CA VAL A 82 -2.73 1.37 -5.04
C VAL A 82 -2.36 1.56 -3.58
N TYR A 83 -1.59 2.62 -3.31
CA TYR A 83 -1.09 2.97 -1.98
C TYR A 83 -1.89 4.16 -1.46
N TYR A 84 -2.51 4.00 -0.30
CA TYR A 84 -3.25 5.09 0.35
C TYR A 84 -2.44 5.61 1.53
N TYR A 85 -2.13 6.90 1.53
CA TYR A 85 -1.31 7.47 2.58
C TYR A 85 -1.69 8.91 2.91
N ILE A 86 -1.23 9.38 4.06
CA ILE A 86 -1.35 10.77 4.50
C ILE A 86 0.07 11.28 4.79
N ALA A 87 0.40 12.46 4.25
CA ALA A 87 1.67 13.12 4.55
C ALA A 87 1.47 14.14 5.66
N ASP A 88 2.36 14.12 6.64
CA ASP A 88 2.40 15.08 7.75
C ASP A 88 3.59 16.01 7.55
N GLU A 89 3.29 17.24 7.16
CA GLU A 89 4.30 18.26 6.86
C GLU A 89 5.09 18.66 8.10
N THR A 90 4.42 18.74 9.24
CA THR A 90 5.03 19.17 10.49
C THR A 90 6.08 18.17 10.96
N LEU A 91 5.80 16.88 10.85
CA LEU A 91 6.72 15.83 11.28
C LEU A 91 7.61 15.31 10.16
N SER A 92 7.39 15.75 8.93
CA SER A 92 8.05 15.19 7.73
C SER A 92 7.91 13.68 7.67
N GLU A 93 6.70 13.21 7.93
CA GLU A 93 6.35 11.78 7.93
C GLU A 93 5.23 11.51 6.96
N LEU A 94 5.25 10.31 6.42
CA LEU A 94 4.22 9.80 5.52
C LEU A 94 3.70 8.50 6.11
N ARG A 95 2.40 8.45 6.39
CA ARG A 95 1.76 7.26 6.99
C ARG A 95 0.98 6.51 5.94
N VAL A 96 1.38 5.28 5.70
CA VAL A 96 0.70 4.41 4.73
C VAL A 96 -0.42 3.66 5.46
N LEU A 97 -1.65 3.89 5.02
CA LEU A 97 -2.85 3.32 5.63
C LEU A 97 -3.23 1.99 5.02
N ALA A 98 -3.00 1.83 3.72
CA ALA A 98 -3.43 0.64 3.00
C ALA A 98 -2.65 0.44 1.72
N VAL A 99 -2.52 -0.81 1.31
CA VAL A 99 -2.04 -1.20 -0.01
C VAL A 99 -3.05 -2.20 -0.58
N PHE A 100 -3.61 -1.89 -1.73
CA PHE A 100 -4.54 -2.78 -2.42
C PHE A 100 -3.95 -3.20 -3.76
N PHE A 101 -4.20 -4.44 -4.15
CA PHE A 101 -3.59 -5.04 -5.34
C PHE A 101 -4.67 -5.64 -6.23
N GLY A 102 -4.49 -5.49 -7.56
CA GLY A 102 -5.40 -6.05 -8.54
C GLY A 102 -6.71 -5.28 -8.64
N GLY A 103 -7.80 -6.01 -8.95
CA GLY A 103 -9.12 -5.43 -9.21
C GLY A 103 -10.00 -5.26 -7.99
N GLN A 104 -9.43 -5.11 -6.78
CA GLN A 104 -10.22 -4.91 -5.58
C GLN A 104 -10.97 -3.58 -5.63
N ASP A 105 -12.11 -3.50 -4.94
CA ASP A 105 -12.84 -2.25 -4.75
C ASP A 105 -12.11 -1.42 -3.69
N HIS A 106 -11.07 -0.74 -4.09
CA HIS A 106 -10.16 -0.02 -3.21
C HIS A 106 -10.86 1.04 -2.38
N ARG A 107 -11.77 1.80 -3.03
CA ARG A 107 -12.47 2.89 -2.38
C ARG A 107 -13.30 2.39 -1.20
N ASN A 108 -14.09 1.33 -1.40
CA ASN A 108 -14.90 0.77 -0.32
C ASN A 108 -14.04 0.14 0.78
N HIS A 109 -12.94 -0.49 0.42
CA HIS A 109 -12.03 -1.06 1.39
C HIS A 109 -11.42 0.02 2.29
N ILE A 110 -10.94 1.12 1.71
CA ILE A 110 -10.32 2.18 2.51
C ILE A 110 -11.37 2.90 3.38
N LEU A 111 -12.58 3.12 2.87
CA LEU A 111 -13.65 3.72 3.66
C LEU A 111 -14.02 2.85 4.86
N ARG A 112 -14.15 1.55 4.67
CA ARG A 112 -14.43 0.63 5.78
C ARG A 112 -13.33 0.64 6.82
N ARG A 113 -12.08 0.69 6.39
CA ARG A 113 -10.93 0.74 7.30
C ARG A 113 -10.95 1.99 8.15
N ILE A 114 -11.22 3.15 7.54
CA ILE A 114 -11.32 4.42 8.25
C ILE A 114 -12.45 4.37 9.27
N LEU A 115 -13.62 3.87 8.86
CA LEU A 115 -14.80 3.80 9.73
C LEU A 115 -14.61 2.83 10.89
N SER A 116 -13.78 1.81 10.72
CA SER A 116 -13.49 0.84 11.78
C SER A 116 -12.45 1.33 12.79
N GLY A 117 -11.93 2.54 12.61
CA GLY A 117 -10.91 3.09 13.47
C GLY A 117 -9.49 2.67 13.14
N ALA A 118 -9.28 1.96 12.02
CA ALA A 118 -7.96 1.52 11.56
C ALA A 118 -7.33 2.52 10.58
N GLY A 119 -7.69 3.80 10.70
CA GLY A 119 -7.18 4.87 9.85
C GLY A 119 -5.79 5.35 10.27
N PRO A 120 -5.58 6.70 10.35
CA PRO A 120 -4.22 7.25 10.54
C PRO A 120 -3.49 6.79 11.79
N GLN A 121 -4.19 6.24 12.74
CA GLN A 121 -3.62 5.76 14.01
C GLN A 121 -3.29 4.27 14.00
N GLY A 122 -3.66 3.58 12.93
CA GLY A 122 -3.63 2.13 12.79
C GLY A 122 -2.29 1.44 12.83
#